data_4319e2271d45ee009e182ef767dec59f
#
_entry.id   4319e2271d45ee009e182ef767dec59f
#
_cell.length_a   1.000
_cell.length_b   1.000
_cell.length_c   1.000
_cell.angle_alpha   90.00
_cell.angle_beta   90.00
_cell.angle_gamma   90.00
#
_symmetry.space_group_name_H-M   'P 1'
#
loop_
_entity.id
_entity.type
_entity.pdbx_description
1 polymer ?
#
loop_
_entity_poly.entity_id
_entity_poly.type
_entity_poly.pdbx_seq_one_letter_code
_entity_poly.pdbx_strand_id
1 'polypeptide(L)'
;MRPKGLVIVDEKRIAQVMEATPEVIAAYLFGSAVRGETDQFSDVDVAVLLEDDLPKERRWDIEGRLLDQLFRIVGQDKADVVDLKTAPLWFQRVVITMGRVIYERDRQKREAYERQVLQQQEADEGRWHGMEEMRLRLEVLERNLANLEALARLGYDEFMADPRNLAAAERWLQTSIEALADISRHIIRRLGLRMPEEYWQIPHVLAEAGYLPAENVPTYEAMVRFRNRLVHRYPEVEPNEIYRIVTQELNEIRRWRDQLVQILQALG
;
A
#
# COMPACT_ATOMS: atom_id res chain seq x y z
N MET A 1 -1.18 -9.03 38.36
CA MET A 1 -1.76 -9.35 37.04
C MET A 1 -1.05 -8.47 36.02
N ARG A 2 -0.14 -9.00 35.19
CA ARG A 2 0.53 -8.23 34.13
C ARG A 2 -0.48 -8.01 33.01
N PRO A 3 -0.61 -6.82 32.41
CA PRO A 3 -1.47 -6.63 31.27
C PRO A 3 -0.92 -7.50 30.11
N LYS A 4 -1.76 -8.40 29.61
CA LYS A 4 -1.48 -9.21 28.42
C LYS A 4 -1.59 -8.30 27.19
N GLY A 5 -0.54 -8.18 26.40
CA GLY A 5 -0.69 -7.94 24.98
C GLY A 5 -0.17 -6.62 24.40
N LEU A 6 0.85 -5.95 24.99
CA LEU A 6 1.57 -4.91 24.24
C LEU A 6 2.69 -5.60 23.44
N VAL A 7 2.71 -5.48 22.12
CA VAL A 7 3.90 -5.80 21.32
C VAL A 7 4.92 -4.71 21.61
N ILE A 8 5.89 -5.01 22.47
CA ILE A 8 7.03 -4.12 22.70
C ILE A 8 7.94 -4.29 21.49
N VAL A 9 7.95 -3.31 20.59
CA VAL A 9 8.88 -3.29 19.47
C VAL A 9 10.29 -3.15 20.02
N ASP A 10 11.09 -4.21 19.94
CA ASP A 10 12.50 -4.19 20.34
C ASP A 10 13.36 -3.57 19.22
N GLU A 11 13.30 -2.23 19.14
CA GLU A 11 14.02 -1.45 18.12
C GLU A 11 15.52 -1.76 18.10
N LYS A 12 16.12 -2.07 19.24
CA LYS A 12 17.55 -2.41 19.32
C LYS A 12 17.85 -3.72 18.60
N ARG A 13 16.99 -4.72 18.76
CA ARG A 13 17.15 -5.98 18.05
C ARG A 13 16.89 -5.83 16.56
N ILE A 14 15.92 -5.03 16.18
CA ILE A 14 15.66 -4.71 14.77
C ILE A 14 16.87 -3.99 14.16
N ALA A 15 17.41 -2.97 14.84
CA ALA A 15 18.61 -2.27 14.39
C ALA A 15 19.82 -3.18 14.22
N GLN A 16 20.02 -4.18 15.09
CA GLN A 16 21.08 -5.19 14.97
C GLN A 16 20.93 -6.06 13.70
N VAL A 17 19.69 -6.40 13.33
CA VAL A 17 19.42 -7.11 12.07
C VAL A 17 19.81 -6.24 10.86
N MET A 18 19.52 -4.95 10.90
CA MET A 18 19.91 -4.01 9.84
C MET A 18 21.42 -3.86 9.77
N GLU A 19 22.10 -3.74 10.92
CA GLU A 19 23.57 -3.65 11.02
C GLU A 19 24.27 -4.88 10.46
N ALA A 20 23.69 -6.08 10.64
CA ALA A 20 24.21 -7.33 10.08
C ALA A 20 24.01 -7.46 8.55
N THR A 21 23.31 -6.52 7.90
CA THR A 21 23.02 -6.53 6.47
C THR A 21 23.75 -5.37 5.79
N PRO A 22 24.94 -5.60 5.19
CA PRO A 22 25.79 -4.51 4.68
C PRO A 22 25.17 -3.67 3.59
N GLU A 23 24.18 -4.19 2.87
CA GLU A 23 23.45 -3.49 1.82
C GLU A 23 22.47 -2.44 2.34
N VAL A 24 22.12 -2.46 3.65
CA VAL A 24 21.22 -1.48 4.27
C VAL A 24 21.99 -0.21 4.61
N ILE A 25 21.58 0.92 4.05
CA ILE A 25 22.10 2.27 4.34
C ILE A 25 21.43 2.83 5.59
N ALA A 26 20.09 2.72 5.65
CA ALA A 26 19.25 3.19 6.76
C ALA A 26 17.98 2.35 6.85
N ALA A 27 17.34 2.34 8.02
CA ALA A 27 16.04 1.74 8.24
C ALA A 27 15.14 2.67 9.07
N TYR A 28 13.86 2.65 8.72
CA TYR A 28 12.82 3.45 9.34
C TYR A 28 11.73 2.54 9.90
N LEU A 29 11.30 2.82 11.11
CA LEU A 29 10.06 2.28 11.65
C LEU A 29 8.93 3.23 11.25
N PHE A 30 7.81 2.70 10.76
CA PHE A 30 6.65 3.51 10.36
C PHE A 30 5.33 2.83 10.76
N GLY A 31 4.19 3.36 10.33
CA GLY A 31 2.88 2.79 10.66
C GLY A 31 2.45 2.98 12.13
N SER A 32 1.66 2.04 12.65
CA SER A 32 1.10 2.08 14.01
C SER A 32 2.17 2.03 15.10
N ALA A 33 3.29 1.38 14.82
CA ALA A 33 4.40 1.24 15.78
C ALA A 33 5.06 2.58 16.16
N VAL A 34 5.05 3.58 15.27
CA VAL A 34 5.59 4.92 15.55
C VAL A 34 4.61 5.77 16.35
N ARG A 35 3.31 5.58 16.16
CA ARG A 35 2.27 6.37 16.84
C ARG A 35 1.98 5.93 18.26
N GLY A 36 2.56 4.83 18.73
CA GLY A 36 2.27 4.25 20.04
C GLY A 36 0.87 3.62 20.16
N GLU A 37 0.20 3.39 19.05
CA GLU A 37 -1.13 2.77 18.93
C GLU A 37 -1.04 1.26 18.72
N THR A 38 0.04 0.64 19.20
CA THR A 38 0.23 -0.81 19.06
C THR A 38 -0.72 -1.55 19.98
N ASP A 39 -1.65 -2.28 19.37
CA ASP A 39 -2.42 -3.34 20.04
C ASP A 39 -1.76 -4.71 19.76
N GLN A 40 -2.34 -5.77 20.30
CA GLN A 40 -1.83 -7.15 20.14
C GLN A 40 -1.90 -7.66 18.67
N PHE A 41 -2.52 -6.89 17.75
CA PHE A 41 -2.70 -7.19 16.33
C PHE A 41 -1.89 -6.27 15.41
N SER A 42 -1.13 -5.32 15.97
CA SER A 42 -0.34 -4.39 15.16
C SER A 42 0.93 -5.05 14.66
N ASP A 43 1.18 -4.92 13.35
CA ASP A 43 2.42 -5.35 12.73
C ASP A 43 3.54 -4.33 12.92
N VAL A 44 4.76 -4.76 12.76
CA VAL A 44 5.95 -3.91 12.80
C VAL A 44 6.39 -3.61 11.38
N ASP A 45 6.11 -2.40 10.93
CA ASP A 45 6.41 -1.95 9.58
C ASP A 45 7.82 -1.32 9.53
N VAL A 46 8.73 -1.91 8.75
CA VAL A 46 10.10 -1.44 8.56
C VAL A 46 10.35 -1.10 7.10
N ALA A 47 10.77 0.13 6.83
CA ALA A 47 11.24 0.51 5.50
C ALA A 47 12.77 0.58 5.51
N VAL A 48 13.41 0.02 4.48
CA VAL A 48 14.87 0.01 4.34
C VAL A 48 15.30 0.81 3.13
N LEU A 49 16.36 1.58 3.30
CA LEU A 49 17.08 2.21 2.21
C LEU A 49 18.28 1.34 1.87
N LEU A 50 18.24 0.69 0.71
CA LEU A 50 19.32 -0.18 0.22
C LEU A 50 20.31 0.57 -0.67
N GLU A 51 21.50 0.01 -0.89
CA GLU A 51 22.51 0.52 -1.84
C GLU A 51 21.95 0.65 -3.27
N ASP A 52 22.54 1.55 -4.09
CA ASP A 52 22.04 1.89 -5.42
C ASP A 52 22.20 0.75 -6.43
N ASP A 53 23.36 0.15 -6.46
CA ASP A 53 23.80 -0.78 -7.53
C ASP A 53 23.32 -2.23 -7.34
N LEU A 54 22.19 -2.43 -6.64
CA LEU A 54 21.66 -3.77 -6.38
C LEU A 54 20.68 -4.20 -7.49
N PRO A 55 20.88 -5.38 -8.12
CA PRO A 55 19.91 -5.99 -9.01
C PRO A 55 18.58 -6.24 -8.30
N LYS A 56 17.48 -6.25 -9.06
CA LYS A 56 16.12 -6.43 -8.53
C LYS A 56 15.96 -7.73 -7.74
N GLU A 57 16.53 -8.81 -8.24
CA GLU A 57 16.50 -10.13 -7.59
C GLU A 57 17.23 -10.10 -6.24
N ARG A 58 18.33 -9.35 -6.17
CA ARG A 58 19.10 -9.21 -4.92
C ARG A 58 18.33 -8.38 -3.90
N ARG A 59 17.60 -7.33 -4.33
CA ARG A 59 16.74 -6.53 -3.44
C ARG A 59 15.66 -7.40 -2.81
N TRP A 60 14.96 -8.22 -3.59
CA TRP A 60 13.95 -9.14 -3.07
C TRP A 60 14.52 -10.20 -2.11
N ASP A 61 15.71 -10.73 -2.41
CA ASP A 61 16.39 -11.66 -1.50
C ASP A 61 16.74 -11.00 -0.16
N ILE A 62 17.16 -9.73 -0.17
CA ILE A 62 17.44 -8.96 1.05
C ILE A 62 16.15 -8.71 1.83
N GLU A 63 15.08 -8.23 1.19
CA GLU A 63 13.77 -8.01 1.84
C GLU A 63 13.27 -9.30 2.49
N GLY A 64 13.29 -10.43 1.77
CA GLY A 64 12.85 -11.72 2.30
C GLY A 64 13.68 -12.17 3.51
N ARG A 65 15.01 -12.04 3.46
CA ARG A 65 15.90 -12.39 4.59
C ARG A 65 15.69 -11.48 5.80
N LEU A 66 15.49 -10.19 5.59
CA LEU A 66 15.19 -9.25 6.66
C LEU A 66 13.84 -9.59 7.30
N LEU A 67 12.81 -9.86 6.49
CA LEU A 67 11.49 -10.25 6.97
C LEU A 67 11.55 -11.52 7.84
N ASP A 68 12.26 -12.57 7.38
CA ASP A 68 12.45 -13.79 8.15
C ASP A 68 13.15 -13.55 9.51
N GLN A 69 14.11 -12.62 9.54
CA GLN A 69 14.79 -12.26 10.78
C GLN A 69 13.87 -11.46 11.73
N LEU A 70 13.06 -10.54 11.17
CA LEU A 70 12.09 -9.77 11.95
C LEU A 70 11.00 -10.67 12.53
N PHE A 71 10.51 -11.67 11.80
CA PHE A 71 9.55 -12.65 12.33
C PHE A 71 10.07 -13.39 13.58
N ARG A 72 11.38 -13.63 13.66
CA ARG A 72 11.99 -14.24 14.86
C ARG A 72 12.05 -13.30 16.06
N ILE A 73 11.92 -11.98 15.83
CA ILE A 73 11.95 -10.97 16.89
C ILE A 73 10.54 -10.63 17.37
N VAL A 74 9.62 -10.39 16.44
CA VAL A 74 8.28 -9.86 16.74
C VAL A 74 7.18 -10.91 16.70
N GLY A 75 7.46 -12.08 16.13
CA GLY A 75 6.51 -13.17 15.90
C GLY A 75 6.22 -13.38 14.42
N GLN A 76 5.79 -14.58 14.07
CA GLN A 76 5.48 -14.94 12.70
C GLN A 76 4.33 -14.07 12.19
N ASP A 77 4.43 -13.60 10.95
CA ASP A 77 3.45 -12.76 10.25
C ASP A 77 3.15 -11.42 10.94
N LYS A 78 4.07 -10.93 11.80
CA LYS A 78 3.93 -9.65 12.51
C LYS A 78 4.97 -8.60 12.14
N ALA A 79 5.50 -8.68 10.94
CA ALA A 79 6.40 -7.67 10.40
C ALA A 79 6.18 -7.50 8.90
N ASP A 80 6.48 -6.32 8.40
CA ASP A 80 6.61 -6.03 6.98
C ASP A 80 7.93 -5.31 6.70
N VAL A 81 8.54 -5.60 5.55
CA VAL A 81 9.79 -4.96 5.10
C VAL A 81 9.61 -4.45 3.69
N VAL A 82 9.89 -3.17 3.49
CA VAL A 82 9.75 -2.51 2.18
C VAL A 82 11.05 -1.80 1.81
N ASP A 83 11.61 -2.08 0.62
CA ASP A 83 12.69 -1.26 0.06
C ASP A 83 12.15 0.08 -0.46
N LEU A 84 12.58 1.18 0.16
CA LEU A 84 12.15 2.54 -0.22
C LEU A 84 12.42 2.86 -1.68
N LYS A 85 13.49 2.34 -2.28
CA LYS A 85 13.83 2.64 -3.68
C LYS A 85 12.90 1.98 -4.70
N THR A 86 12.23 0.90 -4.31
CA THR A 86 11.22 0.22 -5.15
C THR A 86 9.80 0.67 -4.85
N ALA A 87 9.61 1.32 -3.71
CA ALA A 87 8.31 1.81 -3.28
C ALA A 87 7.85 3.04 -4.09
N PRO A 88 6.55 3.28 -4.24
CA PRO A 88 6.03 4.49 -4.85
C PRO A 88 6.51 5.76 -4.14
N LEU A 89 6.74 6.85 -4.88
CA LEU A 89 7.30 8.11 -4.34
C LEU A 89 6.50 8.67 -3.15
N TRP A 90 5.17 8.55 -3.19
CA TRP A 90 4.32 8.97 -2.09
C TRP A 90 4.58 8.19 -0.79
N PHE A 91 4.82 6.88 -0.91
CA PHE A 91 5.12 6.03 0.24
C PHE A 91 6.49 6.38 0.82
N GLN A 92 7.50 6.58 -0.06
CA GLN A 92 8.82 7.06 0.34
C GLN A 92 8.70 8.33 1.21
N ARG A 93 7.87 9.29 0.79
CA ARG A 93 7.64 10.53 1.56
C ARG A 93 6.96 10.32 2.90
N VAL A 94 5.92 9.50 2.95
CA VAL A 94 5.25 9.17 4.21
C VAL A 94 6.28 8.60 5.20
N VAL A 95 7.09 7.66 4.76
CA VAL A 95 8.14 7.07 5.61
C VAL A 95 9.17 8.11 6.03
N ILE A 96 9.65 8.96 5.12
CA ILE A 96 10.67 9.98 5.42
C ILE A 96 10.14 11.06 6.39
N THR A 97 8.86 11.45 6.26
CA THR A 97 8.29 12.55 7.06
C THR A 97 7.68 12.12 8.38
N MET A 98 7.14 10.91 8.45
CA MET A 98 6.41 10.40 9.61
C MET A 98 7.08 9.20 10.26
N GLY A 99 7.99 8.54 9.58
CA GLY A 99 8.75 7.41 10.11
C GLY A 99 9.87 7.85 11.04
N ARG A 100 10.33 6.93 11.87
CA ARG A 100 11.46 7.14 12.77
C ARG A 100 12.66 6.31 12.32
N VAL A 101 13.80 6.97 12.13
CA VAL A 101 15.05 6.27 11.81
C VAL A 101 15.46 5.41 13.02
N ILE A 102 15.57 4.10 12.81
CA ILE A 102 15.97 3.12 13.82
C ILE A 102 17.38 2.56 13.56
N TYR A 103 17.89 2.72 12.35
CA TYR A 103 19.24 2.34 11.97
C TYR A 103 19.77 3.29 10.90
N GLU A 104 21.05 3.63 10.99
CA GLU A 104 21.74 4.50 10.05
C GLU A 104 23.21 4.10 9.96
N ARG A 105 23.64 3.59 8.81
CA ARG A 105 25.04 3.28 8.51
C ARG A 105 25.73 4.45 7.84
N ASP A 106 25.03 5.14 6.94
CA ASP A 106 25.55 6.27 6.18
C ASP A 106 24.54 7.42 6.15
N ARG A 107 24.79 8.37 7.05
CA ARG A 107 23.95 9.56 7.20
C ARG A 107 23.94 10.43 5.94
N GLN A 108 25.06 10.56 5.25
CA GLN A 108 25.14 11.43 4.08
C GLN A 108 24.29 10.86 2.92
N LYS A 109 24.38 9.55 2.68
CA LYS A 109 23.56 8.87 1.68
C LYS A 109 22.06 8.95 2.04
N ARG A 110 21.71 8.72 3.30
CA ARG A 110 20.32 8.83 3.75
C ARG A 110 19.77 10.23 3.52
N GLU A 111 20.44 11.27 4.01
CA GLU A 111 19.99 12.65 3.85
C GLU A 111 19.96 13.10 2.38
N ALA A 112 20.86 12.61 1.54
CA ALA A 112 20.85 12.87 0.11
C ALA A 112 19.60 12.27 -0.54
N TYR A 113 19.29 11.01 -0.23
CA TYR A 113 18.10 10.35 -0.69
C TYR A 113 16.81 11.05 -0.23
N GLU A 114 16.72 11.40 1.06
CA GLU A 114 15.57 12.14 1.61
C GLU A 114 15.35 13.47 0.87
N ARG A 115 16.42 14.26 0.67
CA ARG A 115 16.33 15.51 -0.12
C ARG A 115 15.86 15.26 -1.53
N GLN A 116 16.39 14.25 -2.21
CA GLN A 116 15.97 13.90 -3.57
C GLN A 116 14.48 13.57 -3.63
N VAL A 117 13.98 12.73 -2.73
CA VAL A 117 12.56 12.34 -2.65
C VAL A 117 11.67 13.55 -2.37
N LEU A 118 12.08 14.44 -1.48
CA LEU A 118 11.31 15.64 -1.15
C LEU A 118 11.31 16.66 -2.30
N GLN A 119 12.44 16.86 -3.00
CA GLN A 119 12.58 17.76 -4.15
C GLN A 119 11.85 17.27 -5.39
N GLN A 120 11.82 15.96 -5.65
CA GLN A 120 11.09 15.39 -6.80
C GLN A 120 9.62 15.76 -6.80
N GLN A 121 9.00 15.92 -5.64
CA GLN A 121 7.60 16.31 -5.56
C GLN A 121 7.37 17.81 -5.85
N GLU A 122 8.29 18.69 -5.44
CA GLU A 122 8.17 20.12 -5.79
C GLU A 122 8.27 20.34 -7.31
N ALA A 123 9.07 19.51 -7.99
CA ALA A 123 9.19 19.55 -9.45
C ALA A 123 7.97 18.93 -10.18
N ASP A 124 7.33 17.90 -9.59
CA ASP A 124 6.13 17.26 -10.15
C ASP A 124 4.84 18.06 -9.91
N GLU A 125 4.78 18.86 -8.84
CA GLU A 125 3.64 19.77 -8.60
C GLU A 125 3.56 20.89 -9.65
N GLY A 126 4.65 21.20 -10.34
CA GLY A 126 4.73 22.20 -11.42
C GLY A 126 4.51 21.67 -12.85
N ARG A 127 4.42 20.36 -13.06
CA ARG A 127 4.24 19.76 -14.38
C ARG A 127 2.99 18.90 -14.45
N TRP A 128 2.10 19.25 -15.35
CA TRP A 128 0.81 18.61 -15.69
C TRP A 128 0.91 17.17 -16.22
N HIS A 129 1.71 16.29 -15.59
CA HIS A 129 1.68 14.86 -15.89
C HIS A 129 0.47 14.14 -15.26
N GLY A 130 -0.23 14.79 -14.31
CA GLY A 130 -1.30 14.17 -13.55
C GLY A 130 -2.49 13.66 -14.36
N MET A 131 -2.91 14.37 -15.41
CA MET A 131 -4.07 13.95 -16.21
C MET A 131 -3.77 12.71 -17.07
N GLU A 132 -2.58 12.63 -17.67
CA GLU A 132 -2.18 11.48 -18.46
C GLU A 132 -1.96 10.24 -17.56
N GLU A 133 -1.37 10.41 -16.40
CA GLU A 133 -1.23 9.34 -15.42
C GLU A 133 -2.59 8.83 -14.96
N MET A 134 -3.55 9.71 -14.68
CA MET A 134 -4.91 9.31 -14.30
C MET A 134 -5.63 8.57 -15.44
N ARG A 135 -5.43 8.99 -16.68
CA ARG A 135 -5.95 8.29 -17.84
C ARG A 135 -5.42 6.86 -17.94
N LEU A 136 -4.11 6.68 -17.78
CA LEU A 136 -3.48 5.35 -17.79
C LEU A 136 -3.99 4.45 -16.65
N ARG A 137 -4.19 5.01 -15.45
CA ARG A 137 -4.77 4.26 -14.32
C ARG A 137 -6.21 3.84 -14.59
N LEU A 138 -7.02 4.70 -15.19
CA LEU A 138 -8.38 4.37 -15.62
C LEU A 138 -8.39 3.28 -16.69
N GLU A 139 -7.49 3.33 -17.66
CA GLU A 139 -7.37 2.29 -18.70
C GLU A 139 -7.00 0.92 -18.10
N VAL A 140 -6.07 0.89 -17.12
CA VAL A 140 -5.73 -0.34 -16.38
C VAL A 140 -6.94 -0.86 -15.62
N LEU A 141 -7.67 0.01 -14.94
CA LEU A 141 -8.88 -0.33 -14.17
C LEU A 141 -9.96 -0.93 -15.10
N GLU A 142 -10.24 -0.30 -16.23
CA GLU A 142 -11.23 -0.78 -17.20
C GLU A 142 -10.87 -2.18 -17.75
N ARG A 143 -9.61 -2.36 -18.11
CA ARG A 143 -9.12 -3.68 -18.58
C ARG A 143 -9.26 -4.74 -17.49
N ASN A 144 -8.92 -4.41 -16.25
CA ASN A 144 -9.04 -5.34 -15.14
C ASN A 144 -10.50 -5.70 -14.85
N LEU A 145 -11.41 -4.71 -14.89
CA LEU A 145 -12.86 -4.95 -14.73
C LEU A 145 -13.40 -5.87 -15.80
N ALA A 146 -13.02 -5.65 -17.08
CA ALA A 146 -13.44 -6.53 -18.19
C ALA A 146 -12.94 -7.97 -17.99
N ASN A 147 -11.71 -8.16 -17.51
CA ASN A 147 -11.14 -9.47 -17.22
C ASN A 147 -11.84 -10.13 -16.02
N LEU A 148 -12.13 -9.37 -14.95
CA LEU A 148 -12.88 -9.88 -13.79
C LEU A 148 -14.31 -10.28 -14.18
N GLU A 149 -14.97 -9.53 -15.06
CA GLU A 149 -16.27 -9.89 -15.63
C GLU A 149 -16.24 -11.20 -16.43
N ALA A 150 -15.15 -11.44 -17.16
CA ALA A 150 -14.99 -12.71 -17.85
C ALA A 150 -14.89 -13.88 -16.86
N LEU A 151 -14.16 -13.71 -15.77
CA LEU A 151 -14.08 -14.71 -14.70
C LEU A 151 -15.42 -14.87 -13.94
N ALA A 152 -16.18 -13.79 -13.76
CA ALA A 152 -17.49 -13.81 -13.09
C ALA A 152 -18.54 -14.68 -13.82
N ARG A 153 -18.32 -14.98 -15.11
CA ARG A 153 -19.21 -15.85 -15.89
C ARG A 153 -18.97 -17.34 -15.66
N LEU A 154 -17.83 -17.69 -15.05
CA LEU A 154 -17.49 -19.06 -14.71
C LEU A 154 -18.31 -19.51 -13.50
N GLY A 155 -18.78 -20.77 -13.52
CA GLY A 155 -19.30 -21.39 -12.31
C GLY A 155 -18.20 -21.58 -11.27
N TYR A 156 -18.60 -21.76 -10.00
CA TYR A 156 -17.65 -21.89 -8.89
C TYR A 156 -16.62 -23.01 -9.14
N ASP A 157 -17.08 -24.18 -9.52
CA ASP A 157 -16.19 -25.33 -9.77
C ASP A 157 -15.24 -25.10 -10.94
N GLU A 158 -15.72 -24.44 -12.00
CA GLU A 158 -14.90 -24.08 -13.16
C GLU A 158 -13.86 -23.01 -12.80
N PHE A 159 -14.26 -22.00 -11.99
CA PHE A 159 -13.35 -20.98 -11.50
C PHE A 159 -12.21 -21.59 -10.64
N MET A 160 -12.56 -22.51 -9.74
CA MET A 160 -11.61 -23.18 -8.83
C MET A 160 -10.76 -24.26 -9.50
N ALA A 161 -11.22 -24.84 -10.61
CA ALA A 161 -10.49 -25.90 -11.32
C ALA A 161 -9.16 -25.43 -11.90
N ASP A 162 -9.03 -24.13 -12.24
CA ASP A 162 -7.78 -23.55 -12.73
C ASP A 162 -7.22 -22.53 -11.72
N PRO A 163 -6.11 -22.85 -11.04
CA PRO A 163 -5.51 -21.95 -10.05
C PRO A 163 -5.07 -20.59 -10.62
N ARG A 164 -4.92 -20.49 -11.96
CA ARG A 164 -4.61 -19.22 -12.62
C ARG A 164 -5.78 -18.24 -12.53
N ASN A 165 -7.03 -18.72 -12.48
CA ASN A 165 -8.20 -17.86 -12.32
C ASN A 165 -8.17 -17.13 -10.98
N LEU A 166 -7.88 -17.83 -9.89
CA LEU A 166 -7.76 -17.25 -8.57
C LEU A 166 -6.63 -16.21 -8.52
N ALA A 167 -5.43 -16.58 -8.96
CA ALA A 167 -4.27 -15.69 -8.97
C ALA A 167 -4.49 -14.43 -9.85
N ALA A 168 -5.16 -14.60 -11.00
CA ALA A 168 -5.51 -13.47 -11.87
C ALA A 168 -6.56 -12.57 -11.23
N ALA A 169 -7.59 -13.13 -10.60
CA ALA A 169 -8.63 -12.38 -9.91
C ALA A 169 -8.04 -11.56 -8.75
N GLU A 170 -7.21 -12.16 -7.90
CA GLU A 170 -6.49 -11.46 -6.82
C GLU A 170 -5.70 -10.28 -7.36
N ARG A 171 -4.89 -10.51 -8.41
CA ARG A 171 -4.07 -9.45 -9.01
C ARG A 171 -4.89 -8.34 -9.62
N TRP A 172 -5.96 -8.66 -10.35
CA TRP A 172 -6.82 -7.64 -10.96
C TRP A 172 -7.63 -6.87 -9.93
N LEU A 173 -8.14 -7.51 -8.87
CA LEU A 173 -8.80 -6.83 -7.74
C LEU A 173 -7.81 -5.89 -7.02
N GLN A 174 -6.63 -6.39 -6.68
CA GLN A 174 -5.58 -5.60 -6.05
C GLN A 174 -5.26 -4.33 -6.85
N THR A 175 -4.93 -4.50 -8.14
CA THR A 175 -4.51 -3.37 -8.99
C THR A 175 -5.65 -2.43 -9.35
N SER A 176 -6.90 -2.90 -9.34
CA SER A 176 -8.09 -2.06 -9.53
C SER A 176 -8.34 -1.14 -8.35
N ILE A 177 -8.31 -1.69 -7.13
CA ILE A 177 -8.50 -0.89 -5.91
C ILE A 177 -7.33 0.08 -5.72
N GLU A 178 -6.11 -0.34 -6.06
CA GLU A 178 -4.92 0.53 -6.04
C GLU A 178 -5.08 1.72 -6.98
N ALA A 179 -5.55 1.49 -8.21
CA ALA A 179 -5.81 2.55 -9.17
C ALA A 179 -6.86 3.55 -8.65
N LEU A 180 -7.97 3.07 -8.06
CA LEU A 180 -9.00 3.93 -7.47
C LEU A 180 -8.46 4.79 -6.32
N ALA A 181 -7.68 4.19 -5.44
CA ALA A 181 -7.08 4.91 -4.33
C ALA A 181 -6.06 5.96 -4.79
N ASP A 182 -5.26 5.66 -5.80
CA ASP A 182 -4.29 6.61 -6.37
C ASP A 182 -4.98 7.78 -7.08
N ILE A 183 -6.05 7.51 -7.85
CA ILE A 183 -6.88 8.56 -8.47
C ILE A 183 -7.49 9.43 -7.37
N SER A 184 -8.03 8.84 -6.32
CA SER A 184 -8.61 9.57 -5.18
C SER A 184 -7.58 10.48 -4.51
N ARG A 185 -6.35 9.99 -4.30
CA ARG A 185 -5.26 10.79 -3.72
C ARG A 185 -4.83 11.94 -4.64
N HIS A 186 -4.82 11.71 -5.94
CA HIS A 186 -4.57 12.79 -6.91
C HIS A 186 -5.63 13.89 -6.79
N ILE A 187 -6.92 13.52 -6.71
CA ILE A 187 -8.02 14.45 -6.49
C ILE A 187 -7.87 15.23 -5.19
N ILE A 188 -7.59 14.53 -4.07
CA ILE A 188 -7.35 15.13 -2.75
C ILE A 188 -6.25 16.20 -2.83
N ARG A 189 -5.14 15.89 -3.49
CA ARG A 189 -4.03 16.81 -3.66
C ARG A 189 -4.41 18.01 -4.53
N ARG A 190 -5.09 17.76 -5.63
CA ARG A 190 -5.52 18.82 -6.56
C ARG A 190 -6.52 19.80 -5.94
N LEU A 191 -7.36 19.29 -5.03
CA LEU A 191 -8.32 20.10 -4.27
C LEU A 191 -7.71 20.79 -3.06
N GLY A 192 -6.42 20.55 -2.73
CA GLY A 192 -5.78 21.09 -1.55
C GLY A 192 -6.36 20.59 -0.24
N LEU A 193 -6.98 19.40 -0.23
CA LEU A 193 -7.55 18.79 0.95
C LEU A 193 -6.45 18.21 1.85
N ARG A 194 -6.78 17.95 3.12
CA ARG A 194 -5.85 17.26 4.02
C ARG A 194 -5.45 15.90 3.43
N MET A 195 -4.16 15.57 3.50
CA MET A 195 -3.71 14.25 3.09
C MET A 195 -4.14 13.22 4.14
N PRO A 196 -4.63 12.04 3.72
CA PRO A 196 -4.94 10.96 4.64
C PRO A 196 -3.66 10.43 5.28
N GLU A 197 -3.71 10.14 6.56
CA GLU A 197 -2.61 9.53 7.32
C GLU A 197 -2.49 8.04 7.00
N GLU A 198 -3.63 7.38 6.83
CA GLU A 198 -3.76 5.97 6.50
C GLU A 198 -4.42 5.80 5.12
N TYR A 199 -4.03 4.74 4.42
CA TYR A 199 -4.55 4.49 3.07
C TYR A 199 -6.06 4.30 3.04
N TRP A 200 -6.63 3.64 4.07
CA TRP A 200 -8.07 3.41 4.20
C TRP A 200 -8.88 4.70 4.47
N GLN A 201 -8.25 5.78 4.91
CA GLN A 201 -8.92 7.07 5.15
C GLN A 201 -9.18 7.86 3.85
N ILE A 202 -8.65 7.42 2.72
CA ILE A 202 -8.81 8.12 1.44
C ILE A 202 -10.29 8.44 1.13
N PRO A 203 -11.23 7.47 1.19
CA PRO A 203 -12.64 7.76 0.93
C PRO A 203 -13.26 8.74 1.94
N HIS A 204 -12.81 8.69 3.19
CA HIS A 204 -13.29 9.60 4.24
C HIS A 204 -12.97 11.05 3.92
N VAL A 205 -11.73 11.35 3.51
CA VAL A 205 -11.30 12.71 3.18
C VAL A 205 -12.14 13.31 2.06
N LEU A 206 -12.44 12.53 1.03
CA LEU A 206 -13.30 12.98 -0.08
C LEU A 206 -14.76 13.16 0.34
N ALA A 207 -15.27 12.30 1.23
CA ALA A 207 -16.63 12.40 1.73
C ALA A 207 -16.80 13.59 2.69
N GLU A 208 -15.85 13.82 3.60
CA GLU A 208 -15.84 14.99 4.49
C GLU A 208 -15.85 16.31 3.71
N ALA A 209 -15.20 16.33 2.55
CA ALA A 209 -15.18 17.48 1.65
C ALA A 209 -16.38 17.54 0.69
N GLY A 210 -17.34 16.59 0.79
CA GLY A 210 -18.58 16.57 -0.01
C GLY A 210 -18.42 16.03 -1.45
N TYR A 211 -17.28 15.40 -1.77
CA TYR A 211 -17.02 14.86 -3.11
C TYR A 211 -17.47 13.41 -3.28
N LEU A 212 -17.62 12.66 -2.18
CA LEU A 212 -18.18 11.31 -2.18
C LEU A 212 -19.40 11.25 -1.24
N PRO A 213 -20.44 10.47 -1.58
CA PRO A 213 -21.54 10.18 -0.67
C PRO A 213 -21.05 9.45 0.57
N ALA A 214 -21.44 9.91 1.77
CA ALA A 214 -21.01 9.33 3.04
C ALA A 214 -21.44 7.87 3.19
N GLU A 215 -22.58 7.48 2.60
CA GLU A 215 -23.07 6.10 2.60
C GLU A 215 -22.17 5.10 1.88
N ASN A 216 -21.32 5.57 0.94
CA ASN A 216 -20.41 4.72 0.19
C ASN A 216 -19.05 4.51 0.89
N VAL A 217 -18.71 5.35 1.87
CA VAL A 217 -17.42 5.34 2.56
C VAL A 217 -17.10 3.98 3.19
N PRO A 218 -18.01 3.33 3.93
CA PRO A 218 -17.72 2.02 4.52
C PRO A 218 -17.34 0.95 3.49
N THR A 219 -17.99 0.97 2.32
CA THR A 219 -17.70 0.03 1.23
C THR A 219 -16.32 0.28 0.64
N TYR A 220 -15.99 1.55 0.38
CA TYR A 220 -14.68 1.90 -0.21
C TYR A 220 -13.52 1.70 0.77
N GLU A 221 -13.75 1.97 2.05
CA GLU A 221 -12.81 1.62 3.11
C GLU A 221 -12.55 0.11 3.15
N ALA A 222 -13.63 -0.70 3.13
CA ALA A 222 -13.51 -2.16 3.11
C ALA A 222 -12.70 -2.66 1.90
N MET A 223 -12.88 -2.06 0.72
CA MET A 223 -12.08 -2.37 -0.47
C MET A 223 -10.60 -2.07 -0.27
N VAL A 224 -10.27 -0.90 0.31
CA VAL A 224 -8.87 -0.54 0.57
C VAL A 224 -8.24 -1.50 1.58
N ARG A 225 -8.94 -1.86 2.64
CA ARG A 225 -8.49 -2.86 3.63
C ARG A 225 -8.33 -4.25 3.00
N PHE A 226 -9.26 -4.64 2.14
CA PHE A 226 -9.17 -5.90 1.38
C PHE A 226 -7.93 -5.92 0.48
N ARG A 227 -7.64 -4.83 -0.25
CA ARG A 227 -6.42 -4.73 -1.07
C ARG A 227 -5.17 -4.92 -0.21
N ASN A 228 -5.12 -4.36 1.00
CA ASN A 228 -3.98 -4.54 1.90
C ASN A 228 -3.80 -6.02 2.28
N ARG A 229 -4.88 -6.76 2.57
CA ARG A 229 -4.81 -8.21 2.82
C ARG A 229 -4.23 -8.98 1.61
N LEU A 230 -4.62 -8.63 0.39
CA LEU A 230 -4.09 -9.24 -0.84
C LEU A 230 -2.59 -9.00 -1.03
N VAL A 231 -2.09 -7.80 -0.68
CA VAL A 231 -0.68 -7.43 -0.85
C VAL A 231 0.22 -8.15 0.15
N HIS A 232 -0.20 -8.18 1.40
CA HIS A 232 0.62 -8.71 2.50
C HIS A 232 0.52 -10.23 2.62
N ARG A 233 -0.17 -10.91 1.67
CA ARG A 233 -0.36 -12.37 1.64
C ARG A 233 -0.73 -12.94 3.01
N TYR A 234 -1.63 -12.25 3.74
CA TYR A 234 -2.21 -12.84 4.93
C TYR A 234 -2.88 -14.17 4.55
N PRO A 235 -2.67 -15.26 5.30
CA PRO A 235 -3.30 -16.54 5.01
C PRO A 235 -4.83 -16.51 5.10
N GLU A 236 -5.43 -15.35 5.31
CA GLU A 236 -6.84 -15.14 5.64
C GLU A 236 -7.73 -14.74 4.46
N VAL A 237 -7.18 -14.58 3.23
CA VAL A 237 -8.06 -14.32 2.06
C VAL A 237 -8.47 -15.65 1.45
N GLU A 238 -9.66 -16.09 1.80
CA GLU A 238 -10.20 -17.36 1.32
C GLU A 238 -10.56 -17.30 -0.18
N PRO A 239 -10.30 -18.34 -0.98
CA PRO A 239 -10.70 -18.40 -2.39
C PRO A 239 -12.19 -18.10 -2.60
N ASN A 240 -13.05 -18.53 -1.67
CA ASN A 240 -14.47 -18.25 -1.68
C ASN A 240 -14.78 -16.74 -1.57
N GLU A 241 -14.00 -15.99 -0.81
CA GLU A 241 -14.15 -14.54 -0.70
C GLU A 241 -13.83 -13.86 -2.03
N ILE A 242 -12.73 -14.27 -2.70
CA ILE A 242 -12.36 -13.77 -4.02
C ILE A 242 -13.47 -14.03 -5.04
N TYR A 243 -13.96 -15.27 -5.11
CA TYR A 243 -15.03 -15.63 -6.03
C TYR A 243 -16.31 -14.81 -5.78
N ARG A 244 -16.71 -14.64 -4.51
CA ARG A 244 -17.85 -13.82 -4.13
C ARG A 244 -17.69 -12.36 -4.58
N ILE A 245 -16.55 -11.75 -4.35
CA ILE A 245 -16.27 -10.37 -4.77
C ILE A 245 -16.36 -10.25 -6.30
N VAL A 246 -15.73 -11.18 -7.02
CA VAL A 246 -15.72 -11.20 -8.49
C VAL A 246 -17.14 -11.35 -9.07
N THR A 247 -17.98 -12.16 -8.44
CA THR A 247 -19.33 -12.44 -8.96
C THR A 247 -20.41 -11.47 -8.48
N GLN A 248 -20.21 -10.79 -7.33
CA GLN A 248 -21.28 -10.04 -6.67
C GLN A 248 -20.95 -8.57 -6.41
N GLU A 249 -19.69 -8.18 -6.33
CA GLU A 249 -19.31 -6.86 -5.82
C GLU A 249 -18.58 -5.95 -6.84
N LEU A 250 -18.38 -6.37 -8.08
CA LEU A 250 -17.70 -5.54 -9.11
C LEU A 250 -18.43 -4.21 -9.37
N ASN A 251 -19.73 -4.16 -9.12
CA ASN A 251 -20.51 -2.91 -9.27
C ASN A 251 -20.08 -1.83 -8.27
N GLU A 252 -19.56 -2.18 -7.11
CA GLU A 252 -19.07 -1.22 -6.14
C GLU A 252 -17.75 -0.58 -6.60
N ILE A 253 -16.88 -1.37 -7.26
CA ILE A 253 -15.65 -0.87 -7.89
C ILE A 253 -16.01 0.12 -9.01
N ARG A 254 -17.01 -0.22 -9.85
CA ARG A 254 -17.51 0.68 -10.91
C ARG A 254 -18.11 1.96 -10.35
N ARG A 255 -18.90 1.85 -9.30
CA ARG A 255 -19.52 3.01 -8.64
C ARG A 255 -18.47 3.99 -8.16
N TRP A 256 -17.42 3.50 -7.48
CA TRP A 256 -16.33 4.37 -7.02
C TRP A 256 -15.60 5.02 -8.22
N ARG A 257 -15.26 4.24 -9.25
CA ARG A 257 -14.68 4.76 -10.49
C ARG A 257 -15.52 5.89 -11.10
N ASP A 258 -16.82 5.68 -11.26
CA ASP A 258 -17.72 6.65 -11.90
C ASP A 258 -17.79 7.96 -11.13
N GLN A 259 -17.82 7.89 -9.81
CA GLN A 259 -17.75 9.06 -8.95
C GLN A 259 -16.42 9.82 -9.11
N LEU A 260 -15.30 9.12 -9.14
CA LEU A 260 -14.00 9.76 -9.35
C LEU A 260 -13.88 10.40 -10.74
N VAL A 261 -14.40 9.75 -11.77
CA VAL A 261 -14.44 10.30 -13.13
C VAL A 261 -15.27 11.58 -13.17
N GLN A 262 -16.44 11.62 -12.52
CA GLN A 262 -17.24 12.84 -12.42
C GLN A 262 -16.49 13.99 -11.74
N ILE A 263 -15.78 13.69 -10.64
CA ILE A 263 -14.96 14.69 -9.95
C ILE A 263 -13.84 15.21 -10.87
N LEU A 264 -13.12 14.32 -11.55
CA LEU A 264 -12.05 14.70 -12.48
C LEU A 264 -12.56 15.56 -13.62
N GLN A 265 -13.74 15.25 -14.18
CA GLN A 265 -14.39 16.05 -15.23
C GLN A 265 -14.78 17.44 -14.74
N ALA A 266 -15.21 17.57 -13.48
CA ALA A 266 -15.54 18.85 -12.88
C ALA A 266 -14.30 19.71 -12.54
N LEU A 267 -13.13 19.08 -12.43
CA LEU A 267 -11.86 19.73 -12.12
C LEU A 267 -11.05 20.12 -13.39
N GLY A 268 -11.40 19.55 -14.55
CA GLY A 268 -10.72 19.81 -15.84
C GLY A 268 -11.18 21.02 -16.48
#